data_55e106f02f74b28407a8c591e41536d9
#
_entry.id   55e106f02f74b28407a8c591e41536d9
#
_cell.length_a   1.000
_cell.length_b   1.000
_cell.length_c   1.000
_cell.angle_alpha   90.00
_cell.angle_beta   90.00
_cell.angle_gamma   90.00
#
_symmetry.space_group_name_H-M   'P 1'
#
loop_
_entity.id
_entity.type
_entity.pdbx_description
1 polymer ?
#
loop_
_entity_poly.entity_id
_entity_poly.type
_entity_poly.pdbx_seq_one_letter_code
_entity_poly.pdbx_strand_id
1 'polypeptide(L)'
;MPSSDSRFRPALAAAAALALAACSPTFNWREVPVADDGLVVLLPCKPDRANRALPLGVESVQVDMAGCETGGATFAVAHASAESPAQAEAWLRAWRAATRSQLGEAQMTEAPAALKRAIAAPAPVRLDAQPPQKGAAPVQVLWFAQSKKNGGVSLYQATVLGRPSAPDAADTFFEGLRLP
;
A
#
# COMPACT_ATOMS: atom_id res chain seq x y z
N MET A 1 36.74 -60.28 5.33
CA MET A 1 36.21 -59.15 6.15
C MET A 1 36.06 -57.94 5.22
N PRO A 2 34.86 -57.47 4.84
CA PRO A 2 34.68 -56.33 3.97
C PRO A 2 34.49 -55.07 4.80
N SER A 3 35.28 -54.08 4.47
CA SER A 3 35.19 -52.71 5.01
C SER A 3 33.99 -51.98 4.46
N SER A 4 33.10 -51.55 5.32
CA SER A 4 31.85 -50.85 5.02
C SER A 4 32.13 -49.41 4.64
N ASP A 5 31.77 -49.00 3.42
CA ASP A 5 31.92 -47.65 2.88
C ASP A 5 30.98 -46.64 3.56
N SER A 6 31.58 -45.80 4.39
CA SER A 6 30.93 -44.69 5.10
C SER A 6 30.86 -43.37 4.28
N ARG A 7 30.73 -43.44 2.94
CA ARG A 7 30.82 -42.25 2.06
C ARG A 7 29.48 -41.62 1.66
N PHE A 8 28.33 -42.18 2.09
CA PHE A 8 27.00 -41.69 1.66
C PHE A 8 26.30 -40.71 2.62
N ARG A 9 26.84 -40.50 3.83
CA ARG A 9 26.17 -39.67 4.85
C ARG A 9 26.26 -38.12 4.65
N PRO A 10 27.33 -37.54 4.09
CA PRO A 10 27.36 -36.06 3.94
C PRO A 10 26.49 -35.53 2.80
N ALA A 11 26.23 -36.30 1.76
CA ALA A 11 25.44 -35.87 0.61
C ALA A 11 23.94 -35.69 0.93
N LEU A 12 23.36 -36.55 1.77
CA LEU A 12 21.97 -36.46 2.21
C LEU A 12 21.74 -35.27 3.16
N ALA A 13 22.70 -34.93 4.01
CA ALA A 13 22.60 -33.79 4.92
C ALA A 13 22.67 -32.46 4.18
N ALA A 14 23.49 -32.34 3.11
CA ALA A 14 23.57 -31.16 2.28
C ALA A 14 22.30 -30.92 1.46
N ALA A 15 21.65 -31.96 0.94
CA ALA A 15 20.40 -31.87 0.21
C ALA A 15 19.21 -31.41 1.10
N ALA A 16 19.17 -31.87 2.36
CA ALA A 16 18.14 -31.44 3.32
C ALA A 16 18.30 -29.98 3.74
N ALA A 17 19.53 -29.47 3.85
CA ALA A 17 19.78 -28.05 4.19
C ALA A 17 19.37 -27.07 3.07
N LEU A 18 19.49 -27.46 1.79
CA LEU A 18 19.06 -26.64 0.66
C LEU A 18 17.53 -26.58 0.53
N ALA A 19 16.80 -27.59 0.95
CA ALA A 19 15.33 -27.62 0.90
C ALA A 19 14.68 -26.67 1.92
N LEU A 20 15.34 -26.35 3.01
CA LEU A 20 14.85 -25.42 4.04
C LEU A 20 15.03 -23.93 3.68
N ALA A 21 15.89 -23.60 2.73
CA ALA A 21 16.13 -22.23 2.30
C ALA A 21 15.11 -21.70 1.28
N ALA A 22 14.23 -22.55 0.73
CA ALA A 22 13.33 -22.20 -0.38
C ALA A 22 11.91 -21.74 0.03
N CYS A 23 11.58 -21.70 1.32
CA CYS A 23 10.26 -21.29 1.79
C CYS A 23 10.25 -19.88 2.41
N SER A 24 10.61 -18.86 1.64
CA SER A 24 10.23 -17.50 2.04
C SER A 24 8.78 -17.25 1.62
N PRO A 25 7.87 -16.93 2.55
CA PRO A 25 6.48 -16.66 2.18
C PRO A 25 6.40 -15.43 1.24
N THR A 26 5.59 -15.54 0.20
CA THR A 26 5.37 -14.43 -0.76
C THR A 26 4.85 -13.19 -0.06
N PHE A 27 4.01 -13.35 0.97
CA PHE A 27 3.48 -12.29 1.79
C PHE A 27 4.02 -12.43 3.23
N ASN A 28 4.79 -11.44 3.65
CA ASN A 28 5.34 -11.36 5.01
C ASN A 28 4.83 -10.07 5.66
N TRP A 29 3.57 -10.12 6.13
CA TRP A 29 2.83 -9.00 6.68
C TRP A 29 3.52 -8.39 7.89
N ARG A 30 3.62 -7.07 7.90
CA ARG A 30 4.22 -6.30 8.98
C ARG A 30 3.54 -4.96 9.19
N GLU A 31 3.44 -4.54 10.42
CA GLU A 31 2.96 -3.22 10.79
C GLU A 31 4.04 -2.17 10.49
N VAL A 32 3.67 -1.15 9.75
CA VAL A 32 4.57 -0.08 9.30
C VAL A 32 3.94 1.27 9.66
N PRO A 33 4.59 2.09 10.51
CA PRO A 33 4.15 3.45 10.72
C PRO A 33 4.42 4.28 9.47
N VAL A 34 3.43 5.09 9.05
CA VAL A 34 3.51 6.00 7.91
C VAL A 34 3.53 7.42 8.44
N ALA A 35 4.61 8.15 8.13
CA ALA A 35 4.89 9.48 8.67
C ALA A 35 4.85 9.51 10.22
N ASP A 36 4.86 10.72 10.80
CA ASP A 36 4.84 10.91 12.26
C ASP A 36 3.41 11.14 12.79
N ASP A 37 2.41 11.02 11.95
CA ASP A 37 1.00 11.33 12.27
C ASP A 37 0.23 10.12 12.82
N GLY A 38 0.90 9.00 13.07
CA GLY A 38 0.39 7.86 13.81
C GLY A 38 -0.40 6.83 13.00
N LEU A 39 -0.55 6.98 11.67
CA LEU A 39 -1.11 5.92 10.82
C LEU A 39 -0.17 4.70 10.84
N VAL A 40 -0.73 3.54 11.14
CA VAL A 40 -0.06 2.24 10.96
C VAL A 40 -0.75 1.49 9.82
N VAL A 41 0.03 0.97 8.88
CA VAL A 41 -0.45 0.13 7.79
C VAL A 41 0.15 -1.27 7.86
N LEU A 42 -0.64 -2.27 7.50
CA LEU A 42 -0.17 -3.63 7.34
C LEU A 42 0.34 -3.83 5.91
N LEU A 43 1.67 -3.87 5.73
CA LEU A 43 2.30 -4.11 4.42
C LEU A 43 2.74 -5.56 4.26
N PRO A 44 2.57 -6.17 3.06
CA PRO A 44 2.89 -7.57 2.83
C PRO A 44 4.38 -7.87 2.64
N CYS A 45 5.23 -6.85 2.64
CA CYS A 45 6.66 -6.95 2.43
C CYS A 45 7.42 -5.81 3.13
N LYS A 46 8.75 -5.87 3.14
CA LYS A 46 9.58 -4.79 3.69
C LYS A 46 9.37 -3.51 2.87
N PRO A 47 8.97 -2.40 3.48
CA PRO A 47 8.69 -1.17 2.75
C PRO A 47 9.96 -0.48 2.26
N ASP A 48 9.89 0.05 1.05
CA ASP A 48 10.68 1.17 0.60
C ASP A 48 9.98 2.47 0.99
N ARG A 49 10.76 3.52 1.24
CA ARG A 49 10.26 4.84 1.60
C ARG A 49 10.77 5.88 0.62
N ALA A 50 9.91 6.82 0.29
CA ALA A 50 10.26 7.96 -0.56
C ALA A 50 9.54 9.21 -0.08
N ASN A 51 10.14 10.37 -0.35
CA ASN A 51 9.49 11.66 -0.22
C ASN A 51 9.54 12.34 -1.59
N ARG A 52 8.42 12.84 -2.06
CA ARG A 52 8.31 13.49 -3.38
C ARG A 52 7.41 14.71 -3.32
N ALA A 53 7.76 15.74 -4.08
CA ALA A 53 6.88 16.85 -4.33
C ALA A 53 5.83 16.45 -5.38
N LEU A 54 4.56 16.58 -5.05
CA LEU A 54 3.43 16.36 -5.97
C LEU A 54 2.66 17.66 -6.16
N PRO A 55 2.21 17.97 -7.40
CA PRO A 55 1.32 19.09 -7.65
C PRO A 55 -0.09 18.74 -7.16
N LEU A 56 -0.52 19.38 -6.07
CA LEU A 56 -1.87 19.26 -5.54
C LEU A 56 -2.62 20.59 -5.73
N GLY A 57 -3.22 20.75 -6.89
CA GLY A 57 -3.79 22.01 -7.33
C GLY A 57 -2.70 23.00 -7.77
N VAL A 58 -2.65 24.16 -7.13
CA VAL A 58 -1.64 25.19 -7.41
C VAL A 58 -0.38 25.06 -6.57
N GLU A 59 -0.38 24.15 -5.61
CA GLU A 59 0.70 23.96 -4.65
C GLU A 59 1.55 22.73 -4.99
N SER A 60 2.87 22.82 -4.72
CA SER A 60 3.78 21.69 -4.74
C SER A 60 3.94 21.17 -3.31
N VAL A 61 3.35 20.02 -3.04
CA VAL A 61 3.22 19.45 -1.70
C VAL A 61 4.19 18.29 -1.52
N GLN A 62 4.92 18.27 -0.41
CA GLN A 62 5.76 17.15 -0.05
C GLN A 62 4.86 15.98 0.41
N VAL A 63 5.05 14.83 -0.22
CA VAL A 63 4.29 13.61 0.05
C VAL A 63 5.26 12.51 0.48
N ASP A 64 5.07 12.00 1.69
CA ASP A 64 5.77 10.85 2.21
C ASP A 64 5.10 9.57 1.71
N MET A 65 5.90 8.62 1.25
CA MET A 65 5.41 7.37 0.70
C MET A 65 6.08 6.18 1.37
N ALA A 66 5.31 5.16 1.66
CA ALA A 66 5.79 3.86 2.09
C ALA A 66 5.09 2.78 1.27
N GLY A 67 5.83 1.84 0.71
CA GLY A 67 5.22 0.78 -0.10
C GLY A 67 6.21 -0.31 -0.44
N CYS A 68 5.68 -1.41 -0.99
CA CYS A 68 6.51 -2.53 -1.43
C CYS A 68 5.79 -3.32 -2.53
N GLU A 69 6.56 -4.11 -3.26
CA GLU A 69 6.06 -4.97 -4.34
C GLU A 69 6.25 -6.44 -3.98
N THR A 70 5.18 -7.21 -4.04
CA THR A 70 5.20 -8.67 -3.84
C THR A 70 3.95 -9.31 -4.43
N GLY A 71 4.04 -10.59 -4.79
CA GLY A 71 2.90 -11.38 -5.25
C GLY A 71 2.20 -10.82 -6.49
N GLY A 72 2.91 -10.10 -7.37
CA GLY A 72 2.34 -9.51 -8.60
C GLY A 72 1.57 -8.20 -8.40
N ALA A 73 1.71 -7.56 -7.23
CA ALA A 73 1.09 -6.28 -6.94
C ALA A 73 2.01 -5.36 -6.12
N THR A 74 1.79 -4.05 -6.28
CA THR A 74 2.41 -3.00 -5.46
C THR A 74 1.40 -2.52 -4.42
N PHE A 75 1.82 -2.46 -3.17
CA PHE A 75 1.06 -1.95 -2.03
C PHE A 75 1.73 -0.69 -1.52
N ALA A 76 1.02 0.41 -1.47
CA ALA A 76 1.62 1.69 -1.08
C ALA A 76 0.65 2.58 -0.31
N VAL A 77 1.19 3.38 0.60
CA VAL A 77 0.48 4.49 1.24
C VAL A 77 1.29 5.77 1.03
N ALA A 78 0.60 6.81 0.61
CA ALA A 78 1.12 8.15 0.48
C ALA A 78 0.44 9.06 1.51
N HIS A 79 1.18 10.01 2.07
CA HIS A 79 0.76 10.93 3.13
C HIS A 79 1.13 12.37 2.78
N ALA A 80 0.19 13.28 2.99
CA ALA A 80 0.41 14.73 2.92
C ALA A 80 -0.19 15.41 4.16
N SER A 81 0.46 16.46 4.66
CA SER A 81 0.04 17.20 5.86
C SER A 81 -0.45 18.59 5.49
N ALA A 82 -1.77 18.81 5.57
CA ALA A 82 -2.40 20.12 5.37
C ALA A 82 -2.49 20.90 6.69
N GLU A 83 -2.39 22.23 6.60
CA GLU A 83 -2.43 23.11 7.77
C GLU A 83 -3.86 23.41 8.23
N SER A 84 -4.85 23.22 7.35
CA SER A 84 -6.26 23.49 7.64
C SER A 84 -7.20 22.51 6.93
N PRO A 85 -8.45 22.36 7.41
CA PRO A 85 -9.47 21.56 6.74
C PRO A 85 -9.76 22.03 5.31
N ALA A 86 -9.80 23.33 5.06
CA ALA A 86 -10.05 23.89 3.73
C ALA A 86 -8.94 23.53 2.73
N GLN A 87 -7.68 23.61 3.16
CA GLN A 87 -6.53 23.18 2.36
C GLN A 87 -6.58 21.66 2.10
N ALA A 88 -6.90 20.88 3.11
CA ALA A 88 -7.04 19.44 2.99
C ALA A 88 -8.09 19.03 1.94
N GLU A 89 -9.25 19.67 1.94
CA GLU A 89 -10.29 19.46 0.93
C GLU A 89 -9.81 19.83 -0.49
N ALA A 90 -9.13 20.98 -0.63
CA ALA A 90 -8.60 21.41 -1.91
C ALA A 90 -7.54 20.42 -2.45
N TRP A 91 -6.60 20.00 -1.62
CA TRP A 91 -5.56 19.04 -1.99
C TRP A 91 -6.14 17.68 -2.32
N LEU A 92 -7.09 17.19 -1.52
CA LEU A 92 -7.72 15.89 -1.79
C LEU A 92 -8.49 15.88 -3.12
N ARG A 93 -9.22 16.96 -3.43
CA ARG A 93 -9.88 17.10 -4.74
C ARG A 93 -8.86 17.06 -5.89
N ALA A 94 -7.76 17.80 -5.76
CA ALA A 94 -6.68 17.82 -6.75
C ALA A 94 -6.01 16.45 -6.89
N TRP A 95 -5.73 15.78 -5.77
CA TRP A 95 -5.13 14.44 -5.77
C TRP A 95 -6.01 13.41 -6.46
N ARG A 96 -7.30 13.39 -6.12
CA ARG A 96 -8.29 12.51 -6.78
C ARG A 96 -8.39 12.82 -8.28
N ALA A 97 -8.41 14.08 -8.68
CA ALA A 97 -8.45 14.48 -10.08
C ALA A 97 -7.18 14.03 -10.84
N ALA A 98 -6.00 14.19 -10.24
CA ALA A 98 -4.73 13.72 -10.80
C ALA A 98 -4.71 12.19 -10.96
N THR A 99 -5.16 11.45 -9.95
CA THR A 99 -5.26 9.99 -10.03
C THR A 99 -6.19 9.53 -11.15
N ARG A 100 -7.38 10.12 -11.28
CA ARG A 100 -8.30 9.82 -12.39
C ARG A 100 -7.68 10.13 -13.75
N SER A 101 -6.99 11.26 -13.88
CA SER A 101 -6.29 11.62 -15.11
C SER A 101 -5.22 10.62 -15.50
N GLN A 102 -4.47 10.09 -14.52
CA GLN A 102 -3.46 9.06 -14.75
C GLN A 102 -4.06 7.70 -15.16
N LEU A 103 -5.25 7.39 -14.66
CA LEU A 103 -5.98 6.17 -15.01
C LEU A 103 -6.63 6.24 -16.40
N GLY A 104 -6.79 7.44 -16.95
CA GLY A 104 -7.25 7.68 -18.34
C GLY A 104 -8.59 7.03 -18.64
N GLU A 105 -8.62 6.13 -19.64
CA GLU A 105 -9.82 5.43 -20.11
C GLU A 105 -10.22 4.20 -19.27
N ALA A 106 -9.59 3.98 -18.09
CA ALA A 106 -9.96 2.88 -17.22
C ALA A 106 -11.43 2.99 -16.79
N GLN A 107 -12.11 1.86 -16.71
CA GLN A 107 -13.43 1.77 -16.11
C GLN A 107 -13.29 1.97 -14.62
N MET A 108 -13.84 3.08 -14.10
CA MET A 108 -13.70 3.48 -12.70
C MET A 108 -15.03 3.40 -11.96
N THR A 109 -15.02 2.82 -10.77
CA THR A 109 -16.13 2.82 -9.83
C THR A 109 -15.69 3.49 -8.55
N GLU A 110 -16.41 4.53 -8.11
CA GLU A 110 -16.19 5.17 -6.82
C GLU A 110 -17.36 4.92 -5.88
N ALA A 111 -17.04 4.67 -4.61
CA ALA A 111 -18.01 4.48 -3.55
C ALA A 111 -17.53 5.13 -2.24
N PRO A 112 -18.45 5.60 -1.40
CA PRO A 112 -18.13 5.95 -0.02
C PRO A 112 -17.48 4.75 0.69
N ALA A 113 -16.49 5.03 1.52
CA ALA A 113 -15.84 4.02 2.33
C ALA A 113 -15.92 4.39 3.81
N ALA A 114 -15.77 3.39 4.68
CA ALA A 114 -15.67 3.60 6.11
C ALA A 114 -14.28 3.20 6.59
N LEU A 115 -13.64 4.09 7.33
CA LEU A 115 -12.42 3.80 8.05
C LEU A 115 -12.55 4.33 9.48
N LYS A 116 -12.31 3.47 10.44
CA LYS A 116 -12.41 3.85 11.86
C LYS A 116 -11.47 5.02 12.18
N ARG A 117 -12.00 6.05 12.82
CA ARG A 117 -11.29 7.30 13.21
C ARG A 117 -10.90 8.23 12.05
N ALA A 118 -11.25 7.91 10.82
CA ALA A 118 -11.18 8.91 9.75
C ALA A 118 -12.21 10.02 9.98
N ILE A 119 -11.86 11.25 9.55
CA ILE A 119 -12.81 12.37 9.62
C ILE A 119 -13.89 12.24 8.54
N ALA A 120 -15.05 12.83 8.81
CA ALA A 120 -16.19 12.80 7.90
C ALA A 120 -16.09 13.84 6.76
N ALA A 121 -15.25 14.84 6.91
CA ALA A 121 -15.00 15.89 5.90
C ALA A 121 -13.51 16.23 5.82
N PRO A 122 -12.79 15.82 4.77
CA PRO A 122 -13.25 15.00 3.62
C PRO A 122 -13.49 13.52 3.99
N ALA A 123 -14.64 12.99 3.58
CA ALA A 123 -15.01 11.62 3.85
C ALA A 123 -14.13 10.62 3.10
N PRO A 124 -13.91 9.40 3.66
CA PRO A 124 -13.20 8.34 2.96
C PRO A 124 -13.93 7.92 1.68
N VAL A 125 -13.15 7.71 0.59
CA VAL A 125 -13.67 7.28 -0.71
C VAL A 125 -12.79 6.19 -1.29
N ARG A 126 -13.43 5.10 -1.73
CA ARG A 126 -12.80 4.01 -2.47
C ARG A 126 -12.96 4.22 -3.97
N LEU A 127 -11.91 3.97 -4.73
CA LEU A 127 -11.93 3.88 -6.19
C LEU A 127 -11.35 2.53 -6.61
N ASP A 128 -12.08 1.83 -7.47
CA ASP A 128 -11.63 0.64 -8.16
C ASP A 128 -11.58 0.93 -9.67
N ALA A 129 -10.44 0.69 -10.30
CA ALA A 129 -10.21 0.98 -11.71
C ALA A 129 -9.74 -0.26 -12.46
N GLN A 130 -10.37 -0.52 -13.61
CA GLN A 130 -10.02 -1.59 -14.53
C GLN A 130 -9.58 -0.97 -15.86
N PRO A 131 -8.30 -1.06 -16.25
CA PRO A 131 -7.86 -0.60 -17.55
C PRO A 131 -8.52 -1.41 -18.67
N PRO A 132 -8.81 -0.80 -19.85
CA PRO A 132 -9.48 -1.47 -20.96
C PRO A 132 -8.58 -2.51 -21.66
N GLN A 133 -7.27 -2.37 -21.54
CA GLN A 133 -6.30 -3.27 -22.18
C GLN A 133 -6.25 -4.61 -21.45
N LYS A 134 -6.39 -5.70 -22.19
CA LYS A 134 -6.27 -7.06 -21.66
C LYS A 134 -4.89 -7.25 -21.01
N GLY A 135 -4.88 -7.62 -19.75
CA GLY A 135 -3.64 -7.87 -18.98
C GLY A 135 -3.06 -6.63 -18.30
N ALA A 136 -3.61 -5.44 -18.52
CA ALA A 136 -3.20 -4.27 -17.75
C ALA A 136 -3.59 -4.41 -16.25
N ALA A 137 -2.77 -3.78 -15.41
CA ALA A 137 -2.90 -3.89 -13.96
C ALA A 137 -4.12 -3.10 -13.43
N PRO A 138 -5.05 -3.72 -12.69
CA PRO A 138 -6.11 -3.00 -11.99
C PRO A 138 -5.51 -2.12 -10.90
N VAL A 139 -6.24 -1.07 -10.53
CA VAL A 139 -5.85 -0.16 -9.46
C VAL A 139 -6.99 -0.02 -8.47
N GLN A 140 -6.68 -0.16 -7.20
CA GLN A 140 -7.58 0.08 -6.08
C GLN A 140 -7.01 1.19 -5.22
N VAL A 141 -7.80 2.20 -4.91
CA VAL A 141 -7.36 3.36 -4.12
C VAL A 141 -8.36 3.64 -3.01
N LEU A 142 -7.87 3.95 -1.83
CA LEU A 142 -8.66 4.49 -0.72
C LEU A 142 -8.06 5.82 -0.30
N TRP A 143 -8.82 6.90 -0.42
CA TRP A 143 -8.49 8.19 0.18
C TRP A 143 -9.19 8.36 1.51
N PHE A 144 -8.48 8.87 2.50
CA PHE A 144 -9.01 9.17 3.81
C PHE A 144 -8.18 10.26 4.49
N ALA A 145 -8.72 10.80 5.56
CA ALA A 145 -8.07 11.88 6.29
C ALA A 145 -8.29 11.76 7.80
N GLN A 146 -7.40 12.40 8.55
CA GLN A 146 -7.42 12.45 10.01
C GLN A 146 -7.12 13.87 10.50
N SER A 147 -7.86 14.34 11.52
CA SER A 147 -7.55 15.59 12.19
C SER A 147 -6.28 15.45 13.05
N LYS A 148 -5.44 16.48 13.00
CA LYS A 148 -4.27 16.63 13.86
C LYS A 148 -4.60 17.46 15.11
N LYS A 149 -3.86 17.24 16.18
CA LYS A 149 -4.04 17.98 17.44
C LYS A 149 -3.84 19.49 17.32
N ASN A 150 -3.05 19.92 16.33
CA ASN A 150 -2.76 21.34 16.04
C ASN A 150 -3.79 22.00 15.11
N GLY A 151 -4.91 21.34 14.79
CA GLY A 151 -5.94 21.83 13.88
C GLY A 151 -5.69 21.55 12.39
N GLY A 152 -4.53 21.01 12.04
CA GLY A 152 -4.24 20.54 10.68
C GLY A 152 -4.92 19.20 10.36
N VAL A 153 -4.71 18.72 9.15
CA VAL A 153 -5.29 17.48 8.63
C VAL A 153 -4.23 16.67 7.92
N SER A 154 -4.09 15.40 8.30
CA SER A 154 -3.31 14.42 7.57
C SER A 154 -4.17 13.77 6.50
N LEU A 155 -3.70 13.82 5.25
CA LEU A 155 -4.32 13.19 4.09
C LEU A 155 -3.55 11.93 3.70
N TYR A 156 -4.28 10.91 3.33
CA TYR A 156 -3.70 9.63 2.93
C TYR A 156 -4.33 9.11 1.65
N GLN A 157 -3.48 8.45 0.84
CA GLN A 157 -3.89 7.62 -0.29
C GLN A 157 -3.26 6.24 -0.12
N ALA A 158 -4.08 5.24 0.17
CA ALA A 158 -3.68 3.84 0.14
C ALA A 158 -3.98 3.24 -1.24
N THR A 159 -3.03 2.51 -1.83
CA THR A 159 -3.13 2.02 -3.21
C THR A 159 -2.67 0.58 -3.31
N VAL A 160 -3.43 -0.24 -4.02
CA VAL A 160 -3.00 -1.54 -4.55
C VAL A 160 -3.01 -1.46 -6.07
N LEU A 161 -1.84 -1.62 -6.68
CA LEU A 161 -1.66 -1.66 -8.13
C LEU A 161 -1.29 -3.08 -8.54
N GLY A 162 -2.08 -3.70 -9.39
CA GLY A 162 -1.87 -5.08 -9.84
C GLY A 162 -2.87 -6.07 -9.27
N ARG A 163 -2.63 -7.34 -9.55
CA ARG A 163 -3.44 -8.47 -9.05
C ARG A 163 -2.60 -9.29 -8.09
N PRO A 164 -2.79 -9.16 -6.78
CA PRO A 164 -2.08 -10.00 -5.84
C PRO A 164 -2.32 -11.48 -6.10
N SER A 165 -1.29 -12.31 -5.97
CA SER A 165 -1.39 -13.77 -6.13
C SER A 165 -2.23 -14.43 -5.02
N ALA A 166 -2.39 -13.78 -3.85
CA ALA A 166 -3.37 -14.16 -2.83
C ALA A 166 -4.63 -13.30 -3.01
N PRO A 167 -5.82 -13.91 -3.18
CA PRO A 167 -7.07 -13.19 -3.48
C PRO A 167 -7.48 -12.17 -2.41
N ASP A 168 -7.17 -12.44 -1.15
CA ASP A 168 -7.51 -11.63 0.02
C ASP A 168 -6.45 -10.57 0.39
N ALA A 169 -5.32 -10.53 -0.34
CA ALA A 169 -4.21 -9.65 0.03
C ALA A 169 -4.57 -8.15 -0.07
N ALA A 170 -5.38 -7.76 -1.05
CA ALA A 170 -5.83 -6.39 -1.16
C ALA A 170 -6.76 -6.00 0.01
N ASP A 171 -7.70 -6.86 0.37
CA ASP A 171 -8.60 -6.64 1.50
C ASP A 171 -7.83 -6.60 2.82
N THR A 172 -6.92 -7.54 3.05
CA THR A 172 -6.01 -7.54 4.22
C THR A 172 -5.23 -6.24 4.34
N PHE A 173 -4.73 -5.69 3.22
CA PHE A 173 -4.03 -4.41 3.22
C PHE A 173 -4.95 -3.24 3.64
N PHE A 174 -6.14 -3.12 3.03
CA PHE A 174 -7.06 -2.02 3.36
C PHE A 174 -7.65 -2.14 4.76
N GLU A 175 -7.96 -3.34 5.24
CA GLU A 175 -8.41 -3.61 6.60
C GLU A 175 -7.30 -3.41 7.64
N GLY A 176 -6.04 -3.49 7.20
CA GLY A 176 -4.85 -3.26 8.02
C GLY A 176 -4.50 -1.78 8.24
N LEU A 177 -5.29 -0.82 7.72
CA LEU A 177 -5.11 0.60 7.95
C LEU A 177 -5.66 1.00 9.33
N ARG A 178 -4.80 1.56 10.18
CA ARG A 178 -5.16 1.93 11.56
C ARG A 178 -4.74 3.35 11.87
N LEU A 179 -5.72 4.22 12.03
CA LEU A 179 -5.53 5.57 12.55
C LEU A 179 -5.42 5.53 14.09
N PRO A 180 -4.60 6.40 14.72
CA PRO A 180 -4.37 6.44 16.17
C PRO A 180 -5.59 6.85 16.98
#